data_87a2bd16080deaa2928c06246634808d
#
_entry.id   87a2bd16080deaa2928c06246634808d
#
_cell.length_a   1.000
_cell.length_b   1.000
_cell.length_c   1.000
_cell.angle_alpha   90.00
_cell.angle_beta   90.00
_cell.angle_gamma   90.00
#
_symmetry.space_group_name_H-M   'P 1'
#
loop_
_entity.id
_entity.type
_entity.pdbx_description
1 polymer ?
#
loop_
_entity_poly.entity_id
_entity_poly.type
_entity_poly.pdbx_seq_one_letter_code
_entity_poly.pdbx_strand_id
1 'polypeptide(L)'
;MRFILNNFLILLLFISSPVYAESFYKKFSIKVSGLKIGELVWKLEIDNDNYSTDIKLKSKGFLSAIYTFEGDYFSKGIVKNNKLTPHTYNHVWKTNRAEKTMNLSFENNTLSSLNQTPYEKEKLRIDIFNIKQTKDPLSSFLEIIMGKTSSLVVDGRRTYTMSAKFDKKENKTVINISDYSNLWADHKRSKFEQISFEKKDEALLPIKINIHFDGRVFKLEES
;
A
#
# COMPACT_ATOMS: atom_id res chain seq x y z
N MET A 1 46.65 19.66 56.17
CA MET A 1 45.67 18.64 55.82
C MET A 1 45.02 19.11 54.52
N ARG A 2 45.48 18.58 53.35
CA ARG A 2 45.02 18.97 52.02
C ARG A 2 43.91 18.01 51.60
N PHE A 3 42.70 18.52 51.43
CA PHE A 3 41.60 17.77 50.80
C PHE A 3 41.81 17.82 49.30
N ILE A 4 42.08 16.67 48.69
CA ILE A 4 42.07 16.46 47.26
C ILE A 4 40.62 16.18 46.87
N LEU A 5 39.96 17.15 46.25
CA LEU A 5 38.63 17.00 45.67
C LEU A 5 38.79 16.27 44.35
N ASN A 6 38.49 14.99 44.31
CA ASN A 6 38.49 14.18 43.10
C ASN A 6 37.24 14.51 42.31
N ASN A 7 37.36 15.36 41.31
CA ASN A 7 36.33 15.59 40.30
C ASN A 7 36.19 14.35 39.42
N PHE A 8 35.27 13.49 39.81
CA PHE A 8 34.84 12.38 38.94
C PHE A 8 33.90 12.96 37.87
N LEU A 9 34.49 13.39 36.75
CA LEU A 9 33.76 13.79 35.56
C LEU A 9 33.12 12.55 34.92
N ILE A 10 31.86 12.25 35.28
CA ILE A 10 31.06 11.23 34.57
C ILE A 10 30.79 11.77 33.18
N LEU A 11 31.60 11.36 32.24
CA LEU A 11 31.35 11.54 30.81
C LEU A 11 30.17 10.59 30.44
N LEU A 12 28.96 11.09 30.54
CA LEU A 12 27.74 10.44 29.98
C LEU A 12 27.91 10.43 28.47
N LEU A 13 28.52 9.41 27.93
CA LEU A 13 28.44 9.03 26.55
C LEU A 13 26.95 8.71 26.26
N PHE A 14 26.23 9.69 25.75
CA PHE A 14 24.97 9.46 25.06
C PHE A 14 25.32 8.59 23.85
N ILE A 15 25.21 7.28 24.02
CA ILE A 15 25.20 6.35 22.91
C ILE A 15 23.85 6.59 22.22
N SER A 16 23.79 7.61 21.37
CA SER A 16 22.73 7.74 20.40
C SER A 16 22.86 6.53 19.48
N SER A 17 22.06 5.51 19.70
CA SER A 17 21.93 4.42 18.74
C SER A 17 21.59 5.06 17.40
N PRO A 18 22.38 4.83 16.35
CA PRO A 18 22.04 5.35 15.04
C PRO A 18 20.66 4.79 14.67
N VAL A 19 19.72 5.67 14.49
CA VAL A 19 18.42 5.32 13.97
C VAL A 19 18.62 4.99 12.51
N TYR A 20 18.54 3.72 12.16
CA TYR A 20 18.61 3.28 10.77
C TYR A 20 17.21 3.34 10.18
N ALA A 21 17.00 4.24 9.23
CA ALA A 21 15.87 4.16 8.33
C ALA A 21 16.07 2.95 7.40
N GLU A 22 15.16 2.00 7.45
CA GLU A 22 15.14 0.87 6.52
C GLU A 22 14.44 1.29 5.23
N SER A 23 15.13 1.14 4.11
CA SER A 23 14.59 1.45 2.78
C SER A 23 14.60 0.21 1.90
N PHE A 24 13.43 -0.12 1.38
CA PHE A 24 13.22 -1.25 0.47
C PHE A 24 12.83 -0.72 -0.91
N TYR A 25 13.43 -1.27 -1.93
CA TYR A 25 13.16 -0.89 -3.31
C TYR A 25 13.00 -2.14 -4.16
N LYS A 26 11.92 -2.17 -4.94
CA LYS A 26 11.64 -3.24 -5.90
C LYS A 26 11.16 -2.66 -7.23
N LYS A 27 11.63 -3.25 -8.31
CA LYS A 27 11.15 -2.97 -9.66
C LYS A 27 10.53 -4.24 -10.23
N PHE A 28 9.35 -4.10 -10.86
CA PHE A 28 8.61 -5.21 -11.44
C PHE A 28 8.31 -4.95 -12.91
N SER A 29 8.39 -5.98 -13.71
CA SER A 29 7.75 -6.04 -15.03
C SER A 29 6.30 -6.46 -14.86
N ILE A 30 5.37 -5.75 -15.49
CA ILE A 30 3.94 -6.11 -15.50
C ILE A 30 3.62 -6.83 -16.79
N LYS A 31 3.06 -8.04 -16.69
CA LYS A 31 2.70 -8.90 -17.83
C LYS A 31 1.22 -9.30 -17.75
N VAL A 32 0.58 -9.39 -18.91
CA VAL A 32 -0.77 -9.96 -19.08
C VAL A 32 -0.71 -10.91 -20.28
N SER A 33 -1.18 -12.13 -20.12
CA SER A 33 -1.13 -13.17 -21.18
C SER A 33 0.27 -13.32 -21.81
N GLY A 34 1.32 -13.20 -21.00
CA GLY A 34 2.71 -13.29 -21.45
C GLY A 34 3.31 -12.02 -22.05
N LEU A 35 2.51 -11.01 -22.37
CA LEU A 35 2.98 -9.75 -22.95
C LEU A 35 3.33 -8.74 -21.85
N LYS A 36 4.51 -8.13 -21.96
CA LYS A 36 4.89 -7.00 -21.09
C LYS A 36 4.07 -5.77 -21.47
N ILE A 37 3.31 -5.25 -20.49
CA ILE A 37 2.44 -4.08 -20.68
C ILE A 37 2.89 -2.87 -19.87
N GLY A 38 3.76 -3.06 -18.88
CA GLY A 38 4.17 -1.97 -18.01
C GLY A 38 5.33 -2.33 -17.09
N GLU A 39 5.67 -1.37 -16.27
CA GLU A 39 6.62 -1.50 -15.17
C GLU A 39 6.01 -0.87 -13.92
N LEU A 40 6.38 -1.42 -12.77
CA LEU A 40 6.04 -0.89 -11.45
C LEU A 40 7.33 -0.74 -10.63
N VAL A 41 7.46 0.38 -9.96
CA VAL A 41 8.50 0.62 -8.96
C VAL A 41 7.81 0.77 -7.61
N TRP A 42 8.28 0.03 -6.63
CA TRP A 42 7.80 0.07 -5.25
C TRP A 42 8.93 0.47 -4.32
N LYS A 43 8.72 1.53 -3.57
CA LYS A 43 9.57 1.98 -2.46
C LYS A 43 8.80 1.86 -1.17
N LEU A 44 9.48 1.39 -0.13
CA LEU A 44 8.98 1.37 1.23
C LEU A 44 10.10 1.86 2.15
N GLU A 45 9.80 2.82 2.98
CA GLU A 45 10.71 3.36 3.98
C GLU A 45 10.08 3.19 5.36
N ILE A 46 10.88 2.69 6.29
CA ILE A 46 10.50 2.57 7.70
C ILE A 46 11.57 3.29 8.51
N ASP A 47 11.16 4.34 9.20
CA ASP A 47 12.02 5.14 10.05
C ASP A 47 11.39 5.25 11.45
N ASN A 48 12.02 4.60 12.44
CA ASN A 48 11.45 4.44 13.76
C ASN A 48 10.06 3.79 13.70
N ASP A 49 9.05 4.52 14.20
CA ASP A 49 7.64 4.11 14.16
C ASP A 49 6.89 4.66 12.94
N ASN A 50 7.58 5.29 11.97
CA ASN A 50 6.93 5.84 10.78
C ASN A 50 7.17 4.95 9.57
N TYR A 51 6.20 4.87 8.68
CA TYR A 51 6.36 4.27 7.36
C TYR A 51 5.92 5.24 6.27
N SER A 52 6.54 5.12 5.11
CA SER A 52 6.02 5.66 3.86
C SER A 52 6.20 4.62 2.75
N THR A 53 5.20 4.50 1.90
CA THR A 53 5.25 3.60 0.74
C THR A 53 4.79 4.31 -0.50
N ASP A 54 5.56 4.15 -1.58
CA ASP A 54 5.34 4.79 -2.88
C ASP A 54 5.36 3.71 -3.96
N ILE A 55 4.30 3.64 -4.75
CA ILE A 55 4.19 2.76 -5.91
C ILE A 55 3.96 3.62 -7.15
N LYS A 56 4.91 3.54 -8.09
CA LYS A 56 4.79 4.15 -9.41
C LYS A 56 4.65 3.08 -10.46
N LEU A 57 3.62 3.16 -11.26
CA LEU A 57 3.43 2.27 -12.39
C LEU A 57 3.21 3.05 -13.68
N LYS A 58 3.70 2.50 -14.78
CA LYS A 58 3.52 3.09 -16.10
C LYS A 58 3.49 2.03 -17.18
N SER A 59 2.73 2.31 -18.24
CA SER A 59 2.73 1.47 -19.43
C SER A 59 4.10 1.44 -20.09
N LYS A 60 4.47 0.29 -20.63
CA LYS A 60 5.70 0.04 -21.38
C LYS A 60 5.44 -0.97 -22.51
N GLY A 61 6.36 -1.02 -23.47
CA GLY A 61 6.28 -1.95 -24.58
C GLY A 61 5.32 -1.47 -25.68
N PHE A 62 4.97 -2.38 -26.59
CA PHE A 62 4.18 -2.07 -27.78
C PHE A 62 2.83 -1.40 -27.46
N LEU A 63 2.16 -1.83 -26.39
CA LEU A 63 0.86 -1.27 -26.00
C LEU A 63 0.95 0.18 -25.56
N SER A 64 2.10 0.68 -25.09
CA SER A 64 2.26 2.08 -24.70
C SER A 64 2.16 3.07 -25.86
N ALA A 65 2.34 2.59 -27.10
CA ALA A 65 2.12 3.42 -28.30
C ALA A 65 0.63 3.67 -28.60
N ILE A 66 -0.23 2.78 -28.13
CA ILE A 66 -1.69 2.84 -28.37
C ILE A 66 -2.40 3.41 -27.14
N TYR A 67 -2.00 3.00 -25.96
CA TYR A 67 -2.63 3.38 -24.70
C TYR A 67 -1.57 3.62 -23.62
N THR A 68 -1.46 4.85 -23.17
CA THR A 68 -0.58 5.20 -22.06
C THR A 68 -1.38 5.24 -20.76
N PHE A 69 -0.77 4.70 -19.71
CA PHE A 69 -1.25 4.88 -18.35
C PHE A 69 -0.07 5.09 -17.40
N GLU A 70 -0.30 5.93 -16.42
CA GLU A 70 0.60 6.18 -15.30
C GLU A 70 -0.24 6.12 -14.02
N GLY A 71 0.33 5.57 -12.97
CA GLY A 71 -0.29 5.52 -11.66
C GLY A 71 0.74 5.82 -10.60
N ASP A 72 0.43 6.78 -9.73
CA ASP A 72 1.20 7.10 -8.54
C ASP A 72 0.33 6.83 -7.31
N TYR A 73 0.81 5.99 -6.42
CA TYR A 73 0.14 5.61 -5.18
C TYR A 73 1.09 5.85 -4.03
N PHE A 74 0.64 6.56 -3.04
CA PHE A 74 1.44 6.89 -1.87
C PHE A 74 0.62 6.69 -0.60
N SER A 75 1.21 6.09 0.42
CA SER A 75 0.65 6.02 1.76
C SER A 75 1.73 6.26 2.79
N LYS A 76 1.38 6.95 3.87
CA LYS A 76 2.24 7.14 5.04
C LYS A 76 1.45 7.11 6.33
N GLY A 77 2.13 6.76 7.40
CA GLY A 77 1.55 6.70 8.73
C GLY A 77 2.54 6.14 9.75
N ILE A 78 2.00 5.53 10.79
CA ILE A 78 2.75 4.90 11.86
C ILE A 78 2.76 3.40 11.69
N VAL A 79 3.90 2.75 11.94
CA VAL A 79 4.05 1.31 12.05
C VAL A 79 4.53 0.94 13.45
N LYS A 80 3.78 0.08 14.15
CA LYS A 80 4.14 -0.39 15.48
C LYS A 80 3.73 -1.84 15.65
N ASN A 81 4.67 -2.72 16.01
CA ASN A 81 4.42 -4.15 16.18
C ASN A 81 3.72 -4.77 14.95
N ASN A 82 4.23 -4.51 13.74
CA ASN A 82 3.69 -4.93 12.45
C ASN A 82 2.25 -4.46 12.17
N LYS A 83 1.75 -3.48 12.92
CA LYS A 83 0.45 -2.86 12.71
C LYS A 83 0.64 -1.46 12.14
N LEU A 84 0.03 -1.19 11.00
CA LEU A 84 0.07 0.10 10.34
C LEU A 84 -1.15 0.93 10.73
N THR A 85 -0.91 2.21 11.00
CA THR A 85 -1.96 3.22 11.20
C THR A 85 -1.75 4.30 10.16
N PRO A 86 -2.51 4.28 9.05
CA PRO A 86 -2.35 5.28 8.00
C PRO A 86 -2.75 6.67 8.50
N HIS A 87 -2.06 7.69 7.98
CA HIS A 87 -2.45 9.09 8.12
C HIS A 87 -2.96 9.64 6.80
N THR A 88 -2.26 9.33 5.70
CA THR A 88 -2.65 9.81 4.37
C THR A 88 -2.43 8.75 3.32
N TYR A 89 -3.34 8.74 2.34
CA TYR A 89 -3.22 7.97 1.12
C TYR A 89 -3.54 8.87 -0.06
N ASN A 90 -2.67 8.86 -1.06
CA ASN A 90 -2.84 9.61 -2.30
C ASN A 90 -2.75 8.64 -3.48
N HIS A 91 -3.61 8.85 -4.46
CA HIS A 91 -3.64 8.06 -5.67
C HIS A 91 -3.86 8.98 -6.86
N VAL A 92 -2.97 8.95 -7.82
CA VAL A 92 -3.11 9.61 -9.12
C VAL A 92 -3.13 8.54 -10.20
N TRP A 93 -4.13 8.58 -11.05
CA TRP A 93 -4.25 7.72 -12.22
C TRP A 93 -4.39 8.56 -13.47
N LYS A 94 -3.44 8.45 -14.37
CA LYS A 94 -3.40 9.23 -15.59
C LYS A 94 -3.38 8.33 -16.82
N THR A 95 -4.18 8.69 -17.80
CA THR A 95 -4.20 8.05 -19.11
C THR A 95 -4.08 9.13 -20.18
N ASN A 96 -3.96 8.74 -21.46
CA ASN A 96 -4.00 9.70 -22.57
C ASN A 96 -5.35 10.43 -22.71
N ARG A 97 -6.39 10.06 -21.93
CA ARG A 97 -7.75 10.64 -22.02
C ARG A 97 -8.21 11.34 -20.76
N ALA A 98 -7.69 10.98 -19.61
CA ALA A 98 -8.18 11.48 -18.33
C ALA A 98 -7.13 11.35 -17.22
N GLU A 99 -7.21 12.25 -16.25
CA GLU A 99 -6.50 12.17 -15.00
C GLU A 99 -7.51 12.13 -13.83
N LYS A 100 -7.25 11.26 -12.86
CA LYS A 100 -8.07 11.12 -11.66
C LYS A 100 -7.16 11.14 -10.45
N THR A 101 -7.56 11.89 -9.45
CA THR A 101 -6.84 11.94 -8.17
C THR A 101 -7.76 11.52 -7.03
N MET A 102 -7.18 10.92 -6.00
CA MET A 102 -7.84 10.55 -4.77
C MET A 102 -6.91 10.88 -3.60
N ASN A 103 -7.44 11.59 -2.61
CA ASN A 103 -6.72 11.91 -1.38
C ASN A 103 -7.59 11.50 -0.19
N LEU A 104 -7.07 10.63 0.64
CA LEU A 104 -7.70 10.17 1.87
C LEU A 104 -6.85 10.57 3.06
N SER A 105 -7.49 11.05 4.13
CA SER A 105 -6.85 11.24 5.42
C SER A 105 -7.48 10.33 6.46
N PHE A 106 -6.68 9.84 7.38
CA PHE A 106 -7.13 8.93 8.44
C PHE A 106 -6.70 9.45 9.80
N GLU A 107 -7.56 9.24 10.78
CA GLU A 107 -7.29 9.48 12.19
C GLU A 107 -7.70 8.24 13.00
N ASN A 108 -6.76 7.66 13.73
CA ASN A 108 -6.99 6.47 14.56
C ASN A 108 -7.65 5.30 13.81
N ASN A 109 -7.18 5.00 12.57
CA ASN A 109 -7.75 3.98 11.67
C ASN A 109 -9.24 4.23 11.34
N THR A 110 -9.63 5.47 11.21
CA THR A 110 -10.94 5.89 10.71
C THR A 110 -10.70 6.94 9.64
N LEU A 111 -11.43 6.85 8.53
CA LEU A 111 -11.33 7.88 7.49
C LEU A 111 -11.82 9.21 8.05
N SER A 112 -11.02 10.28 7.96
CA SER A 112 -11.37 11.63 8.40
C SER A 112 -11.69 12.57 7.23
N SER A 113 -11.07 12.35 6.05
CA SER A 113 -11.43 13.11 4.85
C SER A 113 -11.27 12.29 3.57
N LEU A 114 -12.06 12.65 2.56
CA LEU A 114 -12.02 12.10 1.21
C LEU A 114 -12.17 13.24 0.22
N ASN A 115 -11.14 13.42 -0.66
CA ASN A 115 -11.16 14.39 -1.74
C ASN A 115 -10.76 13.71 -3.03
N GLN A 116 -11.49 13.99 -4.13
CA GLN A 116 -11.20 13.40 -5.43
C GLN A 116 -11.39 14.39 -6.58
N THR A 117 -10.66 14.16 -7.64
CA THR A 117 -10.81 14.86 -8.92
C THR A 117 -10.97 13.82 -10.05
N PRO A 118 -11.98 13.90 -10.92
CA PRO A 118 -13.11 14.85 -10.87
C PRO A 118 -13.94 14.71 -9.59
N TYR A 119 -14.52 15.81 -9.13
CA TYR A 119 -15.40 15.84 -7.97
C TYR A 119 -16.65 14.98 -8.23
N GLU A 120 -17.01 14.16 -7.23
CA GLU A 120 -18.24 13.38 -7.26
C GLU A 120 -19.43 14.24 -6.80
N LYS A 121 -20.48 14.28 -7.63
CA LYS A 121 -21.68 15.08 -7.35
C LYS A 121 -22.72 14.34 -6.52
N GLU A 122 -22.65 13.01 -6.52
CA GLU A 122 -23.59 12.19 -5.76
C GLU A 122 -23.25 12.19 -4.27
N LYS A 123 -24.26 11.94 -3.46
CA LYS A 123 -24.07 11.71 -2.03
C LYS A 123 -23.51 10.32 -1.77
N LEU A 124 -22.68 10.22 -0.75
CA LEU A 124 -22.20 8.92 -0.26
C LEU A 124 -23.38 8.04 0.15
N ARG A 125 -23.36 6.80 -0.29
CA ARG A 125 -24.36 5.76 0.05
C ARG A 125 -24.10 5.12 1.40
N ILE A 126 -22.88 5.25 1.91
CA ILE A 126 -22.39 4.64 3.13
C ILE A 126 -21.70 5.72 3.94
N ASP A 127 -21.94 5.76 5.23
CA ASP A 127 -21.21 6.64 6.15
C ASP A 127 -19.82 6.05 6.47
N ILE A 128 -18.89 6.26 5.54
CA ILE A 128 -17.51 5.75 5.63
C ILE A 128 -16.69 6.41 6.74
N PHE A 129 -17.10 7.60 7.21
CA PHE A 129 -16.38 8.32 8.25
C PHE A 129 -16.64 7.75 9.65
N ASN A 130 -17.68 6.93 9.80
CA ASN A 130 -17.99 6.22 11.04
C ASN A 130 -17.55 4.76 11.07
N ILE A 131 -17.00 4.23 9.94
CA ILE A 131 -16.48 2.87 9.91
C ILE A 131 -15.09 2.85 10.57
N LYS A 132 -14.98 2.08 11.65
CA LYS A 132 -13.73 1.93 12.41
C LYS A 132 -12.81 0.88 11.80
N GLN A 133 -11.51 0.98 12.12
CA GLN A 133 -10.46 0.03 11.69
C GLN A 133 -10.31 -0.07 10.17
N THR A 134 -10.64 1.02 9.46
CA THR A 134 -10.42 1.11 8.02
C THR A 134 -9.00 1.60 7.71
N LYS A 135 -8.48 1.14 6.60
CA LYS A 135 -7.17 1.54 6.07
C LYS A 135 -7.24 1.76 4.57
N ASP A 136 -6.24 2.43 4.05
CA ASP A 136 -6.02 2.51 2.61
C ASP A 136 -5.51 1.17 2.04
N PRO A 137 -5.56 0.98 0.69
CA PRO A 137 -5.12 -0.26 0.05
C PRO A 137 -3.66 -0.64 0.30
N LEU A 138 -2.75 0.34 0.32
CA LEU A 138 -1.32 0.08 0.47
C LEU A 138 -0.97 -0.34 1.89
N SER A 139 -1.49 0.37 2.89
CA SER A 139 -1.32 0.01 4.30
C SER A 139 -1.89 -1.36 4.61
N SER A 140 -3.07 -1.68 4.05
CA SER A 140 -3.71 -2.99 4.22
C SER A 140 -2.89 -4.11 3.61
N PHE A 141 -2.36 -3.90 2.41
CA PHE A 141 -1.51 -4.88 1.73
C PHE A 141 -0.19 -5.09 2.46
N LEU A 142 0.47 -4.02 2.91
CA LEU A 142 1.69 -4.12 3.72
C LEU A 142 1.47 -4.88 5.03
N GLU A 143 0.39 -4.61 5.77
CA GLU A 143 0.09 -5.39 6.99
C GLU A 143 -0.10 -6.88 6.71
N ILE A 144 -0.71 -7.23 5.57
CA ILE A 144 -0.86 -8.64 5.17
C ILE A 144 0.51 -9.25 4.84
N ILE A 145 1.39 -8.53 4.17
CA ILE A 145 2.77 -8.97 3.93
C ILE A 145 3.51 -9.20 5.26
N MET A 146 3.22 -8.38 6.27
CA MET A 146 3.77 -8.50 7.63
C MET A 146 3.07 -9.57 8.49
N GLY A 147 2.11 -10.33 7.93
CA GLY A 147 1.49 -11.48 8.58
C GLY A 147 0.06 -11.30 9.08
N LYS A 148 -0.58 -10.16 8.86
CA LYS A 148 -2.00 -9.98 9.17
C LYS A 148 -2.88 -10.81 8.22
N THR A 149 -3.95 -11.37 8.73
CA THR A 149 -4.82 -12.26 7.95
C THR A 149 -6.04 -11.57 7.36
N SER A 150 -6.41 -10.38 7.81
CA SER A 150 -7.56 -9.63 7.29
C SER A 150 -7.42 -8.13 7.51
N SER A 151 -7.94 -7.32 6.57
CA SER A 151 -7.98 -5.86 6.68
C SER A 151 -9.21 -5.31 5.96
N LEU A 152 -9.88 -4.34 6.57
CA LEU A 152 -10.98 -3.58 5.97
C LEU A 152 -10.40 -2.35 5.26
N VAL A 153 -10.69 -2.22 3.98
CA VAL A 153 -10.09 -1.23 3.07
C VAL A 153 -11.11 -0.18 2.65
N VAL A 154 -10.66 1.06 2.59
CA VAL A 154 -11.33 2.17 1.89
C VAL A 154 -10.37 2.67 0.81
N ASP A 155 -10.77 2.56 -0.47
CA ASP A 155 -9.96 3.00 -1.61
C ASP A 155 -10.41 4.35 -2.19
N GLY A 156 -11.38 5.02 -1.54
CA GLY A 156 -11.99 6.27 -1.96
C GLY A 156 -13.16 6.11 -2.93
N ARG A 157 -13.44 4.90 -3.43
CA ARG A 157 -14.62 4.58 -4.26
C ARG A 157 -15.45 3.45 -3.68
N ARG A 158 -14.82 2.63 -2.87
CA ARG A 158 -15.40 1.41 -2.30
C ARG A 158 -14.84 1.16 -0.93
N THR A 159 -15.57 0.34 -0.20
CA THR A 159 -15.01 -0.44 0.90
C THR A 159 -14.97 -1.90 0.48
N TYR A 160 -14.02 -2.66 0.98
CA TYR A 160 -13.89 -4.11 0.79
C TYR A 160 -13.00 -4.73 1.85
N THR A 161 -13.10 -6.04 1.99
CA THR A 161 -12.26 -6.82 2.90
C THR A 161 -11.16 -7.54 2.10
N MET A 162 -9.92 -7.42 2.53
CA MET A 162 -8.80 -8.27 2.15
C MET A 162 -8.69 -9.41 3.16
N SER A 163 -8.78 -10.67 2.73
CA SER A 163 -8.62 -11.86 3.60
C SER A 163 -7.51 -12.74 3.08
N ALA A 164 -6.46 -12.91 3.86
CA ALA A 164 -5.23 -13.60 3.46
C ALA A 164 -5.16 -15.02 4.02
N LYS A 165 -4.68 -15.95 3.18
CA LYS A 165 -4.36 -17.32 3.55
C LYS A 165 -3.04 -17.75 2.90
N PHE A 166 -2.18 -18.39 3.68
CA PHE A 166 -0.95 -18.97 3.17
C PHE A 166 -1.23 -20.33 2.52
N ASP A 167 -0.88 -20.47 1.26
CA ASP A 167 -0.91 -21.73 0.50
C ASP A 167 0.46 -22.41 0.61
N LYS A 168 0.51 -23.45 1.45
CA LYS A 168 1.74 -24.22 1.69
C LYS A 168 2.23 -25.00 0.46
N LYS A 169 1.33 -25.41 -0.45
CA LYS A 169 1.71 -26.18 -1.64
C LYS A 169 2.46 -25.34 -2.65
N GLU A 170 2.01 -24.11 -2.82
CA GLU A 170 2.57 -23.18 -3.79
C GLU A 170 3.51 -22.13 -3.16
N ASN A 171 3.73 -22.22 -1.85
CA ASN A 171 4.58 -21.31 -1.06
C ASN A 171 4.24 -19.83 -1.34
N LYS A 172 2.96 -19.52 -1.36
CA LYS A 172 2.46 -18.16 -1.64
C LYS A 172 1.37 -17.75 -0.65
N THR A 173 1.20 -16.46 -0.44
CA THR A 173 0.03 -15.91 0.24
C THR A 173 -1.02 -15.51 -0.78
N VAL A 174 -2.26 -15.94 -0.55
CA VAL A 174 -3.43 -15.62 -1.37
C VAL A 174 -4.33 -14.70 -0.56
N ILE A 175 -4.70 -13.56 -1.14
CA ILE A 175 -5.61 -12.57 -0.57
C ILE A 175 -6.89 -12.57 -1.40
N ASN A 176 -8.00 -12.99 -0.81
CA ASN A 176 -9.31 -12.87 -1.42
C ASN A 176 -9.92 -11.52 -1.09
N ILE A 177 -10.59 -10.94 -2.06
CA ILE A 177 -11.26 -9.65 -1.94
C ILE A 177 -12.78 -9.89 -1.90
N SER A 178 -13.42 -9.44 -0.82
CA SER A 178 -14.85 -9.66 -0.57
C SER A 178 -15.54 -8.42 0.00
N ASP A 179 -16.83 -8.53 0.28
CA ASP A 179 -17.63 -7.52 0.99
C ASP A 179 -17.59 -6.13 0.35
N TYR A 180 -17.64 -6.09 -0.98
CA TYR A 180 -17.63 -4.84 -1.70
C TYR A 180 -18.88 -3.99 -1.44
N SER A 181 -18.64 -2.72 -1.11
CA SER A 181 -19.68 -1.70 -1.06
C SER A 181 -19.21 -0.46 -1.80
N ASN A 182 -19.97 -0.07 -2.83
CA ASN A 182 -19.69 1.15 -3.58
C ASN A 182 -20.10 2.38 -2.77
N LEU A 183 -19.27 3.42 -2.78
CA LEU A 183 -19.53 4.67 -2.09
C LEU A 183 -20.57 5.53 -2.83
N TRP A 184 -20.66 5.38 -4.17
CA TRP A 184 -21.61 6.12 -5.02
C TRP A 184 -22.41 5.17 -5.91
N ALA A 185 -23.59 5.62 -6.35
CA ALA A 185 -24.58 4.79 -7.04
C ALA A 185 -24.15 4.32 -8.43
N ASP A 186 -23.47 5.18 -9.18
CA ASP A 186 -23.05 4.95 -10.56
C ASP A 186 -21.78 4.09 -10.69
N HIS A 187 -21.08 3.84 -9.59
CA HIS A 187 -19.89 3.03 -9.62
C HIS A 187 -20.23 1.56 -9.83
N LYS A 188 -19.74 1.00 -10.93
CA LYS A 188 -19.83 -0.43 -11.19
C LYS A 188 -19.04 -1.22 -10.15
N ARG A 189 -19.54 -2.41 -9.82
CA ARG A 189 -18.81 -3.34 -8.93
C ARG A 189 -17.40 -3.54 -9.49
N SER A 190 -16.41 -3.50 -8.61
CA SER A 190 -15.05 -3.89 -8.96
C SER A 190 -15.01 -5.36 -9.35
N LYS A 191 -14.22 -5.66 -10.36
CA LYS A 191 -13.88 -7.02 -10.75
C LYS A 191 -12.50 -7.43 -10.20
N PHE A 192 -12.02 -6.73 -9.19
CA PHE A 192 -10.84 -7.08 -8.42
C PHE A 192 -11.18 -8.21 -7.47
N GLU A 193 -10.63 -9.39 -7.71
CA GLU A 193 -11.09 -10.64 -7.09
C GLU A 193 -10.07 -11.18 -6.09
N GLN A 194 -8.79 -11.13 -6.46
CA GLN A 194 -7.74 -11.78 -5.68
C GLN A 194 -6.36 -11.13 -5.95
N ILE A 195 -5.52 -11.13 -4.92
CA ILE A 195 -4.07 -10.95 -5.07
C ILE A 195 -3.40 -12.23 -4.56
N SER A 196 -2.34 -12.67 -5.21
CA SER A 196 -1.41 -13.61 -4.60
C SER A 196 0.02 -13.11 -4.71
N PHE A 197 0.85 -13.42 -3.73
CA PHE A 197 2.25 -13.02 -3.76
C PHE A 197 3.19 -14.08 -3.18
N GLU A 198 4.41 -14.07 -3.67
CA GLU A 198 5.54 -14.86 -3.18
C GLU A 198 6.59 -13.89 -2.63
N LYS A 199 7.20 -14.22 -1.49
CA LYS A 199 8.32 -13.46 -0.94
C LYS A 199 9.47 -14.42 -0.57
N LYS A 200 10.68 -13.91 -0.58
CA LYS A 200 11.82 -14.62 0.01
C LYS A 200 11.73 -14.54 1.53
N ASP A 201 12.29 -15.52 2.20
CA ASP A 201 12.44 -15.47 3.65
C ASP A 201 13.17 -14.17 4.03
N GLU A 202 12.72 -13.54 5.12
CA GLU A 202 13.22 -12.26 5.64
C GLU A 202 12.99 -11.02 4.74
N ALA A 203 12.61 -11.18 3.48
CA ALA A 203 12.29 -10.02 2.62
C ALA A 203 10.94 -9.40 3.02
N LEU A 204 10.91 -8.08 3.21
CA LEU A 204 9.65 -7.39 3.50
C LEU A 204 8.78 -7.24 2.23
N LEU A 205 9.38 -6.92 1.09
CA LEU A 205 8.63 -6.80 -0.16
C LEU A 205 8.63 -8.11 -0.97
N PRO A 206 7.48 -8.45 -1.61
CA PRO A 206 7.36 -9.65 -2.43
C PRO A 206 8.27 -9.59 -3.67
N ILE A 207 8.60 -10.78 -4.22
CA ILE A 207 9.34 -10.93 -5.48
C ILE A 207 8.42 -11.16 -6.67
N LYS A 208 7.20 -11.62 -6.40
CA LYS A 208 6.18 -11.87 -7.41
C LYS A 208 4.81 -11.57 -6.86
N ILE A 209 3.97 -10.93 -7.68
CA ILE A 209 2.59 -10.60 -7.34
C ILE A 209 1.72 -10.95 -8.54
N ASN A 210 0.61 -11.64 -8.31
CA ASN A 210 -0.43 -11.84 -9.32
C ASN A 210 -1.70 -11.14 -8.86
N ILE A 211 -2.31 -10.37 -9.73
CA ILE A 211 -3.56 -9.65 -9.47
C ILE A 211 -4.61 -10.16 -10.44
N HIS A 212 -5.68 -10.75 -9.90
CA HIS A 212 -6.84 -11.19 -10.67
C HIS A 212 -7.83 -10.04 -10.74
N PHE A 213 -8.03 -9.56 -11.95
CA PHE A 213 -8.92 -8.44 -12.21
C PHE A 213 -9.64 -8.63 -13.55
N ASP A 214 -10.97 -8.62 -13.55
CA ASP A 214 -11.83 -8.73 -14.74
C ASP A 214 -11.49 -9.95 -15.62
N GLY A 215 -11.34 -11.13 -14.98
CA GLY A 215 -11.01 -12.38 -15.65
C GLY A 215 -9.58 -12.45 -16.23
N ARG A 216 -8.74 -11.47 -15.94
CA ARG A 216 -7.34 -11.42 -16.37
C ARG A 216 -6.40 -11.50 -15.18
N VAL A 217 -5.21 -12.05 -15.43
CA VAL A 217 -4.16 -12.11 -14.42
C VAL A 217 -3.02 -11.18 -14.83
N PHE A 218 -2.81 -10.15 -14.00
CA PHE A 218 -1.66 -9.26 -14.09
C PHE A 218 -0.54 -9.86 -13.27
N LYS A 219 0.55 -10.26 -13.93
CA LYS A 219 1.72 -10.83 -13.27
C LYS A 219 2.79 -9.76 -13.14
N LEU A 220 3.21 -9.51 -11.91
CA LEU A 220 4.31 -8.62 -11.57
C LEU A 220 5.47 -9.51 -11.13
N GLU A 221 6.56 -9.46 -11.85
CA GLU A 221 7.78 -10.23 -11.59
C GLU A 221 8.95 -9.26 -11.41
N GLU A 222 9.73 -9.46 -10.35
CA GLU A 222 10.93 -8.65 -10.07
C GLU A 222 11.87 -8.68 -11.28
N SER A 223 12.39 -7.50 -11.69
CA SER A 223 13.19 -7.28 -12.89
C SER A 223 14.57 -6.73 -12.57
#